data_b8503826679bde9691e045c29cae432a
#
_entry.id   b8503826679bde9691e045c29cae432a
#
_cell.length_a   1.000
_cell.length_b   1.000
_cell.length_c   1.000
_cell.angle_alpha   90.00
_cell.angle_beta   90.00
_cell.angle_gamma   90.00
#
_symmetry.space_group_name_H-M   'P 1'
#
loop_
_entity.id
_entity.type
_entity.pdbx_description
1 polymer ?
#
loop_
_entity_poly.entity_id
_entity_poly.type
_entity_poly.pdbx_seq_one_letter_code
_entity_poly.pdbx_strand_id
1 'polypeptide(L)'
;AEADALSPKVEALRYGPGIPKDGEKEMDFGPLITQQHLNNVTNYITTGVEEGATLLVDGRGKKPVGHENGFFIGGSLFDNVTSDMVIYKEEIFGPVLGIVRAKSFEEAMKLINEHPYGNGTAIFTSDGGAAREFAYHVQAGMVGINVPIPVPMSFHCFGGWKHSSYSTLNVYGPDGVRFYTKMKTTTTRWPNKYVIENAAFSMPTL
;
A
#
# COMPACT_ATOMS: atom_id res chain seq x y z
N ALA A 1 -3.50 21.53 -13.51
CA ALA A 1 -2.29 21.94 -12.78
C ALA A 1 -1.47 20.74 -12.29
N GLU A 2 -2.04 19.82 -11.49
CA GLU A 2 -1.28 18.67 -10.96
C GLU A 2 -0.98 17.63 -12.05
N ALA A 3 -1.96 17.26 -12.85
CA ALA A 3 -1.81 16.34 -13.97
C ALA A 3 -0.75 16.83 -14.97
N ASP A 4 -0.76 18.12 -15.30
CA ASP A 4 0.22 18.75 -16.21
C ASP A 4 1.65 18.73 -15.63
N ALA A 5 1.77 18.82 -14.31
CA ALA A 5 3.07 18.75 -13.62
C ALA A 5 3.61 17.31 -13.52
N LEU A 6 2.71 16.30 -13.49
CA LEU A 6 3.08 14.89 -13.39
C LEU A 6 3.44 14.27 -14.74
N SER A 7 2.74 14.62 -15.82
CA SER A 7 2.96 14.05 -17.15
C SER A 7 4.42 14.04 -17.59
N PRO A 8 5.17 15.15 -17.56
CA PRO A 8 6.58 15.13 -17.97
C PRO A 8 7.47 14.31 -17.04
N LYS A 9 7.09 14.15 -15.76
CA LYS A 9 7.84 13.31 -14.82
C LYS A 9 7.63 11.84 -15.10
N VAL A 10 6.41 11.43 -15.43
CA VAL A 10 6.07 10.05 -15.80
C VAL A 10 6.74 9.68 -17.14
N GLU A 11 6.73 10.59 -18.12
CA GLU A 11 7.42 10.40 -19.39
C GLU A 11 8.94 10.26 -19.25
N ALA A 12 9.53 10.97 -18.30
CA ALA A 12 10.96 10.97 -18.04
C ALA A 12 11.45 9.74 -17.22
N LEU A 13 10.54 8.89 -16.70
CA LEU A 13 10.90 7.69 -15.98
C LEU A 13 11.74 6.75 -16.85
N ARG A 14 12.85 6.31 -16.30
CA ARG A 14 13.78 5.38 -16.95
C ARG A 14 13.48 3.97 -16.49
N TYR A 15 13.33 3.07 -17.45
CA TYR A 15 13.06 1.67 -17.19
C TYR A 15 14.00 0.79 -18.00
N GLY A 16 14.40 -0.33 -17.42
CA GLY A 16 15.38 -1.22 -18.02
C GLY A 16 15.78 -2.34 -17.07
N PRO A 17 16.84 -3.12 -17.41
CA PRO A 17 17.37 -4.13 -16.51
C PRO A 17 17.81 -3.51 -15.18
N GLY A 18 17.56 -4.23 -14.06
CA GLY A 18 17.76 -3.71 -12.71
C GLY A 18 19.23 -3.54 -12.28
N ILE A 19 20.19 -4.07 -13.04
CA ILE A 19 21.62 -3.96 -12.72
C ILE A 19 22.26 -2.99 -13.73
N PRO A 20 22.59 -1.75 -13.33
CA PRO A 20 23.31 -0.83 -14.18
C PRO A 20 24.75 -1.31 -14.38
N LYS A 21 25.32 -1.05 -15.55
CA LYS A 21 26.76 -1.19 -15.78
C LYS A 21 27.52 -0.05 -15.12
N ASP A 22 28.82 -0.24 -14.90
CA ASP A 22 29.68 0.80 -14.32
C ASP A 22 29.53 2.15 -15.06
N GLY A 23 29.16 3.20 -14.30
CA GLY A 23 28.95 4.54 -14.82
C GLY A 23 27.54 4.81 -15.40
N GLU A 24 26.66 3.83 -15.49
CA GLU A 24 25.26 4.04 -15.84
C GLU A 24 24.44 4.46 -14.63
N LYS A 25 23.43 5.31 -14.84
CA LYS A 25 22.48 5.65 -13.79
C LYS A 25 21.51 4.50 -13.55
N GLU A 26 21.17 4.27 -12.30
CA GLU A 26 20.11 3.31 -11.93
C GLU A 26 18.81 3.61 -12.66
N MET A 27 18.08 2.56 -13.01
CA MET A 27 16.74 2.68 -13.57
C MET A 27 15.73 2.97 -12.46
N ASP A 28 14.68 3.70 -12.80
CA ASP A 28 13.63 4.04 -11.83
C ASP A 28 12.75 2.82 -11.55
N PHE A 29 12.60 1.90 -12.52
CA PHE A 29 11.96 0.59 -12.34
C PHE A 29 12.41 -0.43 -13.39
N GLY A 30 12.18 -1.72 -13.07
CA GLY A 30 12.52 -2.89 -13.88
C GLY A 30 11.36 -3.43 -14.73
N PRO A 31 11.53 -4.64 -15.30
CA PRO A 31 10.47 -5.32 -16.05
C PRO A 31 9.37 -5.85 -15.12
N LEU A 32 8.20 -6.12 -15.70
CA LEU A 32 7.16 -6.94 -15.09
C LEU A 32 7.62 -8.40 -14.99
N ILE A 33 6.92 -9.20 -14.17
CA ILE A 33 7.40 -10.55 -13.82
C ILE A 33 7.17 -11.59 -14.92
N THR A 34 6.13 -11.45 -15.73
CA THR A 34 5.77 -12.41 -16.79
C THR A 34 5.15 -11.71 -17.99
N GLN A 35 5.15 -12.38 -19.14
CA GLN A 35 4.43 -11.93 -20.33
C GLN A 35 2.93 -11.82 -20.09
N GLN A 36 2.36 -12.77 -19.34
CA GLN A 36 0.93 -12.69 -18.98
C GLN A 36 0.61 -11.43 -18.19
N HIS A 37 1.48 -11.08 -17.23
CA HIS A 37 1.27 -9.87 -16.45
C HIS A 37 1.43 -8.60 -17.29
N LEU A 38 2.39 -8.57 -18.21
CA LEU A 38 2.52 -7.48 -19.18
C LEU A 38 1.23 -7.31 -20.00
N ASN A 39 0.64 -8.42 -20.46
CA ASN A 39 -0.63 -8.39 -21.19
C ASN A 39 -1.77 -7.87 -20.31
N ASN A 40 -1.83 -8.29 -19.04
CA ASN A 40 -2.84 -7.83 -18.11
C ASN A 40 -2.74 -6.32 -17.86
N VAL A 41 -1.53 -5.81 -17.58
CA VAL A 41 -1.32 -4.36 -17.39
C VAL A 41 -1.68 -3.56 -18.64
N THR A 42 -1.30 -4.07 -19.82
CA THR A 42 -1.68 -3.46 -21.11
C THR A 42 -3.19 -3.41 -21.28
N ASN A 43 -3.91 -4.49 -20.90
CA ASN A 43 -5.36 -4.55 -20.96
C ASN A 43 -6.01 -3.56 -19.99
N TYR A 44 -5.50 -3.42 -18.75
CA TYR A 44 -6.00 -2.40 -17.81
C TYR A 44 -5.89 -0.99 -18.38
N ILE A 45 -4.77 -0.66 -19.05
CA ILE A 45 -4.63 0.64 -19.70
C ILE A 45 -5.68 0.81 -20.80
N THR A 46 -5.93 -0.23 -21.59
CA THR A 46 -6.97 -0.19 -22.64
C THR A 46 -8.36 -0.03 -22.05
N THR A 47 -8.69 -0.81 -21.02
CA THR A 47 -9.97 -0.75 -20.31
C THR A 47 -10.19 0.65 -19.70
N GLY A 48 -9.18 1.24 -19.08
CA GLY A 48 -9.31 2.59 -18.52
C GLY A 48 -9.67 3.65 -19.57
N VAL A 49 -9.12 3.54 -20.77
CA VAL A 49 -9.51 4.42 -21.90
C VAL A 49 -10.95 4.14 -22.35
N GLU A 50 -11.34 2.88 -22.48
CA GLU A 50 -12.67 2.47 -22.90
C GLU A 50 -13.77 2.89 -21.89
N GLU A 51 -13.44 2.88 -20.60
CA GLU A 51 -14.32 3.35 -19.53
C GLU A 51 -14.39 4.88 -19.42
N GLY A 52 -13.57 5.62 -20.17
CA GLY A 52 -13.65 7.08 -20.29
C GLY A 52 -12.63 7.86 -19.45
N ALA A 53 -11.66 7.20 -18.80
CA ALA A 53 -10.54 7.89 -18.18
C ALA A 53 -9.66 8.56 -19.24
N THR A 54 -9.07 9.69 -18.90
CA THR A 54 -8.22 10.45 -19.81
C THR A 54 -6.77 9.95 -19.70
N LEU A 55 -6.27 9.23 -20.71
CA LEU A 55 -4.89 8.77 -20.78
C LEU A 55 -3.96 9.95 -21.14
N LEU A 56 -3.20 10.44 -20.18
CA LEU A 56 -2.27 11.57 -20.36
C LEU A 56 -0.89 11.09 -20.83
N VAL A 57 -0.42 9.96 -20.32
CA VAL A 57 0.85 9.33 -20.71
C VAL A 57 0.57 7.86 -20.98
N ASP A 58 0.99 7.38 -22.16
CA ASP A 58 0.85 5.98 -22.56
C ASP A 58 2.21 5.27 -22.53
N GLY A 59 2.31 4.31 -21.62
CA GLY A 59 3.51 3.47 -21.47
C GLY A 59 3.53 2.22 -22.35
N ARG A 60 2.43 1.91 -23.03
CA ARG A 60 2.33 0.70 -23.86
C ARG A 60 3.31 0.72 -25.02
N GLY A 61 3.84 -0.45 -25.35
CA GLY A 61 4.77 -0.64 -26.46
C GLY A 61 6.17 -0.06 -26.27
N LYS A 62 6.42 0.66 -25.19
CA LYS A 62 7.73 1.22 -24.86
C LYS A 62 8.65 0.12 -24.32
N LYS A 63 9.82 -0.07 -24.93
CA LYS A 63 10.81 -1.08 -24.55
C LYS A 63 12.22 -0.50 -24.56
N PRO A 64 13.09 -0.90 -23.61
CA PRO A 64 14.48 -0.46 -23.61
C PRO A 64 15.23 -1.04 -24.80
N VAL A 65 16.12 -0.25 -25.41
CA VAL A 65 16.96 -0.67 -26.53
C VAL A 65 17.85 -1.86 -26.11
N GLY A 66 17.87 -2.92 -26.93
CA GLY A 66 18.60 -4.15 -26.66
C GLY A 66 17.91 -5.13 -25.71
N HIS A 67 16.71 -4.80 -25.23
CA HIS A 67 15.91 -5.63 -24.32
C HIS A 67 14.45 -5.78 -24.77
N GLU A 68 14.22 -5.75 -26.07
CA GLU A 68 12.89 -5.74 -26.70
C GLU A 68 12.06 -6.98 -26.37
N ASN A 69 12.72 -8.10 -26.06
CA ASN A 69 12.07 -9.36 -25.68
C ASN A 69 11.71 -9.44 -24.17
N GLY A 70 12.11 -8.44 -23.38
CA GLY A 70 11.77 -8.37 -21.96
C GLY A 70 10.33 -7.91 -21.73
N PHE A 71 9.83 -8.14 -20.53
CA PHE A 71 8.46 -7.79 -20.12
C PHE A 71 8.36 -6.32 -19.69
N PHE A 72 8.89 -5.41 -20.50
CA PHE A 72 8.93 -3.99 -20.19
C PHE A 72 7.69 -3.25 -20.67
N ILE A 73 7.29 -2.26 -19.89
CA ILE A 73 6.26 -1.28 -20.19
C ILE A 73 6.66 0.04 -19.56
N GLY A 74 6.40 1.16 -20.20
CA GLY A 74 6.66 2.49 -19.63
C GLY A 74 5.61 2.89 -18.59
N GLY A 75 5.84 4.01 -17.91
CA GLY A 75 4.85 4.60 -17.01
C GLY A 75 3.62 5.09 -17.77
N SER A 76 2.44 4.85 -17.22
CA SER A 76 1.17 5.38 -17.73
C SER A 76 0.50 6.26 -16.69
N LEU A 77 -0.14 7.34 -17.14
CA LEU A 77 -0.85 8.28 -16.28
C LEU A 77 -2.26 8.52 -16.81
N PHE A 78 -3.23 8.32 -15.94
CA PHE A 78 -4.63 8.64 -16.19
C PHE A 78 -5.09 9.82 -15.36
N ASP A 79 -5.95 10.64 -15.93
CA ASP A 79 -6.78 11.64 -15.25
C ASP A 79 -8.27 11.29 -15.38
N ASN A 80 -9.07 11.93 -14.54
CA ASN A 80 -10.52 11.73 -14.51
C ASN A 80 -10.95 10.27 -14.27
N VAL A 81 -10.16 9.54 -13.49
CA VAL A 81 -10.54 8.20 -13.03
C VAL A 81 -11.69 8.33 -12.03
N THR A 82 -12.70 7.47 -12.17
CA THR A 82 -13.85 7.42 -11.26
C THR A 82 -13.92 6.11 -10.48
N SER A 83 -14.64 6.09 -9.37
CA SER A 83 -14.70 4.94 -8.46
C SER A 83 -15.41 3.70 -9.02
N ASP A 84 -16.12 3.83 -10.14
CA ASP A 84 -16.78 2.73 -10.84
C ASP A 84 -15.91 2.04 -11.88
N MET A 85 -14.80 2.65 -12.28
CA MET A 85 -13.86 2.10 -13.26
C MET A 85 -13.07 0.88 -12.70
N VAL A 86 -12.74 -0.05 -13.58
CA VAL A 86 -11.95 -1.24 -13.25
C VAL A 86 -10.55 -0.85 -12.75
N ILE A 87 -9.91 0.14 -13.39
CA ILE A 87 -8.58 0.62 -13.01
C ILE A 87 -8.53 1.32 -11.64
N TYR A 88 -9.70 1.69 -11.07
CA TYR A 88 -9.80 2.16 -9.69
C TYR A 88 -10.00 1.01 -8.70
N LYS A 89 -10.82 0.02 -9.07
CA LYS A 89 -11.27 -1.05 -8.16
C LYS A 89 -10.24 -2.16 -7.99
N GLU A 90 -9.48 -2.45 -9.06
CA GLU A 90 -8.57 -3.59 -9.10
C GLU A 90 -7.11 -3.18 -8.94
N GLU A 91 -6.31 -4.05 -8.32
CA GLU A 91 -4.87 -3.85 -8.18
C GLU A 91 -4.18 -4.19 -9.50
N ILE A 92 -3.68 -3.19 -10.22
CA ILE A 92 -3.01 -3.36 -11.52
C ILE A 92 -1.63 -4.01 -11.36
N PHE A 93 -0.93 -3.74 -10.29
CA PHE A 93 0.42 -4.20 -9.98
C PHE A 93 1.46 -3.89 -11.09
N GLY A 94 1.37 -2.69 -11.64
CA GLY A 94 2.21 -2.20 -12.74
C GLY A 94 2.39 -0.67 -12.68
N PRO A 95 3.22 -0.09 -13.57
CA PRO A 95 3.54 1.33 -13.56
C PRO A 95 2.40 2.20 -14.14
N VAL A 96 1.23 2.12 -13.53
CA VAL A 96 0.03 2.86 -13.92
C VAL A 96 -0.44 3.69 -12.73
N LEU A 97 -0.59 4.99 -12.94
CA LEU A 97 -1.09 5.94 -11.94
C LEU A 97 -2.41 6.54 -12.41
N GLY A 98 -3.42 6.49 -11.56
CA GLY A 98 -4.73 7.12 -11.78
C GLY A 98 -4.93 8.34 -10.87
N ILE A 99 -5.38 9.44 -11.45
CA ILE A 99 -5.80 10.64 -10.73
C ILE A 99 -7.32 10.62 -10.60
N VAL A 100 -7.80 10.57 -9.35
CA VAL A 100 -9.21 10.71 -8.99
C VAL A 100 -9.41 12.12 -8.45
N ARG A 101 -10.38 12.86 -8.97
CA ARG A 101 -10.64 14.23 -8.56
C ARG A 101 -11.72 14.27 -7.50
N ALA A 102 -11.45 14.88 -6.36
CA ALA A 102 -12.40 15.14 -5.30
C ALA A 102 -12.63 16.65 -5.15
N LYS A 103 -13.85 17.04 -4.84
CA LYS A 103 -14.26 18.44 -4.70
C LYS A 103 -14.00 18.99 -3.30
N SER A 104 -13.86 18.08 -2.32
CA SER A 104 -13.61 18.44 -0.92
C SER A 104 -12.78 17.36 -0.23
N PHE A 105 -12.29 17.69 0.97
CA PHE A 105 -11.60 16.75 1.85
C PHE A 105 -12.52 15.58 2.24
N GLU A 106 -13.79 15.85 2.52
CA GLU A 106 -14.78 14.84 2.91
C GLU A 106 -15.04 13.85 1.77
N GLU A 107 -15.13 14.35 0.53
CA GLU A 107 -15.29 13.49 -0.66
C GLU A 107 -14.04 12.61 -0.86
N ALA A 108 -12.86 13.16 -0.74
CA ALA A 108 -11.60 12.40 -0.83
C ALA A 108 -11.52 11.32 0.27
N MET A 109 -11.87 11.67 1.52
CA MET A 109 -11.92 10.75 2.64
C MET A 109 -12.94 9.63 2.39
N LYS A 110 -14.11 9.96 1.87
CA LYS A 110 -15.16 9.00 1.53
C LYS A 110 -14.67 7.99 0.48
N LEU A 111 -14.05 8.45 -0.59
CA LEU A 111 -13.48 7.59 -1.64
C LEU A 111 -12.48 6.58 -1.05
N ILE A 112 -11.56 7.02 -0.20
CA ILE A 112 -10.58 6.14 0.46
C ILE A 112 -11.29 5.14 1.38
N ASN A 113 -12.26 5.60 2.17
CA ASN A 113 -12.92 4.77 3.17
C ASN A 113 -13.89 3.76 2.56
N GLU A 114 -14.51 4.04 1.43
CA GLU A 114 -15.39 3.13 0.71
C GLU A 114 -14.64 2.13 -0.17
N HIS A 115 -13.36 2.36 -0.45
CA HIS A 115 -12.55 1.42 -1.22
C HIS A 115 -12.41 0.09 -0.47
N PRO A 116 -12.54 -1.07 -1.13
CA PRO A 116 -12.46 -2.37 -0.49
C PRO A 116 -11.07 -2.71 0.06
N TYR A 117 -10.02 -2.07 -0.41
CA TYR A 117 -8.66 -2.20 0.07
C TYR A 117 -8.27 -1.03 0.98
N GLY A 118 -7.41 -1.28 1.96
CA GLY A 118 -6.94 -0.28 2.92
C GLY A 118 -5.51 -0.58 3.39
N ASN A 119 -4.58 -0.76 2.46
CA ASN A 119 -3.19 -1.05 2.80
C ASN A 119 -2.49 0.19 3.35
N GLY A 120 -2.29 1.21 2.52
CA GLY A 120 -1.63 2.44 2.91
C GLY A 120 -2.20 3.66 2.19
N THR A 121 -2.13 4.80 2.86
CA THR A 121 -2.56 6.08 2.31
C THR A 121 -1.69 7.21 2.85
N ALA A 122 -1.71 8.36 2.18
CA ALA A 122 -0.99 9.53 2.63
C ALA A 122 -1.79 10.81 2.37
N ILE A 123 -1.58 11.81 3.24
CA ILE A 123 -2.03 13.18 3.03
C ILE A 123 -0.84 14.11 2.94
N PHE A 124 -0.87 15.04 2.00
CA PHE A 124 0.09 16.13 1.87
C PHE A 124 -0.60 17.43 2.21
N THR A 125 -0.25 18.03 3.31
CA THR A 125 -0.88 19.25 3.83
C THR A 125 0.05 20.02 4.75
N SER A 126 -0.11 21.34 4.80
CA SER A 126 0.48 22.20 5.83
C SER A 126 -0.47 22.45 7.00
N ASP A 127 -1.72 22.00 6.93
CA ASP A 127 -2.72 22.15 7.98
C ASP A 127 -2.67 20.95 8.95
N GLY A 128 -2.22 21.20 10.17
CA GLY A 128 -2.16 20.19 11.23
C GLY A 128 -3.54 19.71 11.72
N GLY A 129 -4.60 20.49 11.51
CA GLY A 129 -5.99 20.09 11.78
C GLY A 129 -6.43 19.02 10.80
N ALA A 130 -6.30 19.30 9.49
CA ALA A 130 -6.60 18.35 8.42
C ALA A 130 -5.78 17.06 8.54
N ALA A 131 -4.49 17.15 8.90
CA ALA A 131 -3.64 15.99 9.09
C ALA A 131 -4.13 15.08 10.22
N ARG A 132 -4.54 15.65 11.36
CA ARG A 132 -5.09 14.87 12.50
C ARG A 132 -6.43 14.24 12.16
N GLU A 133 -7.31 15.00 11.52
CA GLU A 133 -8.63 14.54 11.10
C GLU A 133 -8.49 13.36 10.11
N PHE A 134 -7.59 13.50 9.13
CA PHE A 134 -7.28 12.42 8.19
C PHE A 134 -6.78 11.17 8.90
N ALA A 135 -5.76 11.29 9.74
CA ALA A 135 -5.15 10.16 10.42
C ALA A 135 -6.11 9.43 11.36
N TYR A 136 -7.08 10.15 11.94
CA TYR A 136 -8.06 9.56 12.84
C TYR A 136 -9.19 8.82 12.12
N HIS A 137 -9.67 9.35 11.00
CA HIS A 137 -10.87 8.84 10.34
C HIS A 137 -10.59 7.95 9.11
N VAL A 138 -9.37 7.96 8.57
CA VAL A 138 -9.06 7.14 7.39
C VAL A 138 -8.98 5.66 7.74
N GLN A 139 -9.61 4.83 6.91
CA GLN A 139 -9.66 3.37 7.07
C GLN A 139 -8.55 2.68 6.27
N ALA A 140 -7.31 2.87 6.69
CA ALA A 140 -6.14 2.22 6.12
C ALA A 140 -5.17 1.79 7.23
N GLY A 141 -4.40 0.75 6.99
CA GLY A 141 -3.48 0.19 7.98
C GLY A 141 -2.24 1.03 8.19
N MET A 142 -1.79 1.75 7.16
CA MET A 142 -0.65 2.66 7.23
C MET A 142 -1.06 4.05 6.76
N VAL A 143 -0.68 5.07 7.52
CA VAL A 143 -1.04 6.46 7.22
C VAL A 143 0.21 7.34 7.21
N GLY A 144 0.47 7.99 6.09
CA GLY A 144 1.55 8.98 5.94
C GLY A 144 1.02 10.41 6.05
N ILE A 145 1.74 11.27 6.76
CA ILE A 145 1.52 12.70 6.75
C ILE A 145 2.76 13.34 6.13
N ASN A 146 2.62 13.87 4.93
CA ASN A 146 3.72 14.39 4.11
C ASN A 146 4.81 13.34 3.79
N VAL A 147 4.43 12.06 3.82
CA VAL A 147 5.26 10.90 3.47
C VAL A 147 4.50 10.07 2.43
N PRO A 148 5.03 9.88 1.21
CA PRO A 148 4.29 9.25 0.12
C PRO A 148 4.03 7.75 0.31
N ILE A 149 4.97 7.04 0.94
CA ILE A 149 4.89 5.59 1.19
C ILE A 149 5.13 5.35 2.68
N PRO A 150 4.06 5.19 3.47
CA PRO A 150 4.13 5.18 4.94
C PRO A 150 4.56 3.83 5.53
N VAL A 151 5.53 3.17 4.93
CA VAL A 151 6.07 1.90 5.45
C VAL A 151 7.00 2.20 6.62
N PRO A 152 6.71 1.69 7.83
CA PRO A 152 7.53 1.93 9.01
C PRO A 152 8.82 1.10 9.02
N MET A 153 9.68 1.35 10.00
CA MET A 153 10.85 0.51 10.27
C MET A 153 10.39 -0.92 10.64
N SER A 154 11.20 -1.92 10.30
CA SER A 154 10.86 -3.35 10.40
C SER A 154 10.50 -3.87 11.81
N PHE A 155 10.82 -3.14 12.86
CA PHE A 155 10.43 -3.48 14.23
C PHE A 155 9.03 -2.99 14.62
N HIS A 156 8.37 -2.21 13.76
CA HIS A 156 6.96 -1.85 13.91
C HIS A 156 6.08 -2.76 13.05
N CYS A 157 4.87 -2.99 13.51
CA CYS A 157 3.87 -3.66 12.70
C CYS A 157 3.48 -2.77 11.53
N PHE A 158 3.40 -3.37 10.36
CA PHE A 158 2.76 -2.76 9.21
C PHE A 158 1.85 -3.80 8.54
N GLY A 159 0.72 -3.36 8.08
CA GLY A 159 -0.24 -4.24 7.44
C GLY A 159 -1.49 -3.49 7.05
N GLY A 160 -2.23 -4.07 6.12
CA GLY A 160 -3.46 -3.50 5.61
C GLY A 160 -4.65 -3.73 6.50
N TRP A 161 -5.68 -2.95 6.25
CA TRP A 161 -7.04 -3.17 6.72
C TRP A 161 -7.91 -3.70 5.58
N LYS A 162 -9.14 -4.03 5.86
CA LYS A 162 -10.14 -4.49 4.89
C LYS A 162 -9.61 -5.71 4.11
N HIS A 163 -9.78 -5.74 2.78
CA HIS A 163 -9.28 -6.83 1.93
C HIS A 163 -7.75 -6.84 1.72
N SER A 164 -7.04 -5.84 2.22
CA SER A 164 -5.57 -5.83 2.17
C SER A 164 -4.91 -6.72 3.21
N SER A 165 -5.67 -7.26 4.17
CA SER A 165 -5.17 -8.20 5.18
C SER A 165 -6.23 -9.24 5.56
N TYR A 166 -5.83 -10.49 5.67
CA TYR A 166 -6.70 -11.59 6.10
C TYR A 166 -6.53 -11.94 7.59
N SER A 167 -5.65 -11.27 8.29
CA SER A 167 -5.34 -11.55 9.69
C SER A 167 -5.48 -10.30 10.55
N THR A 168 -5.79 -10.52 11.82
CA THR A 168 -5.77 -9.49 12.86
C THR A 168 -4.37 -9.21 13.41
N LEU A 169 -3.41 -10.11 13.15
CA LEU A 169 -2.01 -9.96 13.53
C LEU A 169 -1.14 -9.90 12.28
N ASN A 170 -0.12 -9.07 12.33
CA ASN A 170 0.86 -8.93 11.26
C ASN A 170 2.11 -9.76 11.54
N VAL A 171 2.91 -10.00 10.50
CA VAL A 171 4.12 -10.84 10.60
C VAL A 171 5.35 -10.12 11.15
N TYR A 172 5.28 -8.81 11.34
CA TYR A 172 6.39 -7.95 11.77
C TYR A 172 6.16 -7.36 13.16
N GLY A 173 7.26 -6.92 13.79
CA GLY A 173 7.25 -6.29 15.10
C GLY A 173 6.71 -7.23 16.20
N PRO A 174 6.09 -6.68 17.26
CA PRO A 174 5.54 -7.46 18.36
C PRO A 174 4.44 -8.46 17.93
N ASP A 175 3.70 -8.15 16.89
CA ASP A 175 2.66 -9.04 16.37
C ASP A 175 3.24 -10.30 15.74
N GLY A 176 4.44 -10.25 15.16
CA GLY A 176 5.11 -11.43 14.64
C GLY A 176 5.38 -12.46 15.73
N VAL A 177 5.78 -12.02 16.91
CA VAL A 177 5.94 -12.90 18.07
C VAL A 177 4.60 -13.52 18.47
N ARG A 178 3.55 -12.72 18.58
CA ARG A 178 2.20 -13.18 18.92
C ARG A 178 1.62 -14.14 17.89
N PHE A 179 1.89 -13.90 16.61
CA PHE A 179 1.42 -14.73 15.51
C PHE A 179 1.98 -16.16 15.58
N TYR A 180 3.27 -16.30 15.89
CA TYR A 180 3.96 -17.60 15.91
C TYR A 180 3.97 -18.27 17.27
N THR A 181 3.42 -17.66 18.32
CA THR A 181 3.43 -18.20 19.69
C THR A 181 2.03 -18.26 20.28
N LYS A 182 1.90 -19.04 21.32
CA LYS A 182 0.68 -19.10 22.14
C LYS A 182 0.99 -18.60 23.54
N MET A 183 0.13 -17.76 24.07
CA MET A 183 0.22 -17.32 25.46
C MET A 183 -0.18 -18.45 26.41
N LYS A 184 0.60 -18.70 27.44
CA LYS A 184 0.27 -19.61 28.52
C LYS A 184 0.32 -18.85 29.84
N THR A 185 -0.77 -18.85 30.56
CA THR A 185 -0.84 -18.28 31.92
C THR A 185 -0.61 -19.41 32.93
N THR A 186 0.33 -19.20 33.84
CA THR A 186 0.62 -20.13 34.92
C THR A 186 0.46 -19.40 36.25
N THR A 187 -0.42 -19.91 37.10
CA THR A 187 -0.55 -19.45 38.48
C THR A 187 0.05 -20.49 39.38
N THR A 188 1.01 -20.10 40.21
CA THR A 188 1.74 -21.03 41.08
C THR A 188 1.67 -20.56 42.53
N ARG A 189 1.38 -21.49 43.41
CA ARG A 189 1.50 -21.30 44.85
C ARG A 189 2.42 -22.36 45.43
N TRP A 190 3.47 -21.94 46.10
CA TRP A 190 4.40 -22.80 46.81
C TRP A 190 3.96 -22.88 48.28
N PRO A 191 3.39 -24.00 48.77
CA PRO A 191 3.03 -24.10 50.16
C PRO A 191 4.31 -24.11 51.04
N ASN A 192 4.30 -23.28 52.06
CA ASN A 192 5.37 -23.34 53.07
C ASN A 192 5.14 -24.57 53.95
N LYS A 193 6.17 -25.37 54.16
CA LYS A 193 6.08 -26.61 54.98
C LYS A 193 5.58 -26.38 56.39
N TYR A 194 5.58 -25.15 56.87
CA TYR A 194 5.19 -24.81 58.24
C TYR A 194 3.78 -24.19 58.37
N VAL A 195 3.04 -24.05 57.30
CA VAL A 195 1.67 -23.51 57.31
C VAL A 195 0.77 -24.41 56.50
N ILE A 196 0.43 -25.55 57.10
CA ILE A 196 -0.67 -26.41 56.62
C ILE A 196 -1.86 -26.10 57.56
N GLU A 197 -2.47 -24.98 57.40
CA GLU A 197 -3.82 -24.77 57.91
C GLU A 197 -4.65 -24.10 56.82
N ASN A 198 -5.66 -24.85 56.35
CA ASN A 198 -6.75 -24.39 55.50
C ASN A 198 -6.34 -23.68 54.22
N ALA A 199 -5.86 -24.47 53.25
CA ALA A 199 -5.73 -24.03 51.86
C ALA A 199 -7.11 -23.88 51.20
N ALA A 200 -7.90 -22.93 51.66
CA ALA A 200 -9.00 -22.44 50.85
C ALA A 200 -8.44 -21.67 49.67
N PHE A 201 -8.86 -22.04 48.49
CA PHE A 201 -8.57 -21.27 47.28
C PHE A 201 -9.25 -19.89 47.42
N SER A 202 -8.50 -18.88 47.78
CA SER A 202 -8.99 -17.52 47.76
C SER A 202 -8.35 -16.77 46.62
N MET A 203 -9.16 -16.19 45.75
CA MET A 203 -8.69 -15.26 44.72
C MET A 203 -8.12 -14.02 45.42
N PRO A 204 -6.96 -13.52 45.00
CA PRO A 204 -6.50 -12.22 45.50
C PRO A 204 -7.50 -11.15 45.04
N THR A 205 -8.16 -10.53 46.00
CA THR A 205 -8.94 -9.31 45.79
C THR A 205 -8.02 -8.12 46.05
N LEU A 206 -7.98 -7.18 45.10
CA LEU A 206 -7.32 -5.87 45.26
C LEU A 206 -8.02 -5.05 46.33
#